data_5b30d6c181a2b057b39cc1a62f708a30
#
_entry.id   5b30d6c181a2b057b39cc1a62f708a30
#
_cell.length_a   1.000
_cell.length_b   1.000
_cell.length_c   1.000
_cell.angle_alpha   90.00
_cell.angle_beta   90.00
_cell.angle_gamma   90.00
#
_symmetry.space_group_name_H-M   'P 1'
#
loop_
_entity.id
_entity.type
_entity.pdbx_description
1 polymer ?
#
loop_
_entity_poly.entity_id
_entity_poly.type
_entity_poly.pdbx_seq_one_letter_code
_entity_poly.pdbx_strand_id
1 'polypeptide(L)'
;MAKKKEEMGVPAIVDSVETLEAKMKAMREAQKEFAKFSQEQVDKIFYEAAMAANKMRIPLAKMAVEETQRGVLEDKIIKNHYAAEYIYNAYKDTKTCGVIEEDTAYGIKKVAEPIGLVAAVIPTTNPTSTAIFKTLICLKTRNAIIISPHPSAKACTIEAAKVVLDAAVKAGAPEGIIGWIDVPSLELTNQVMRDSDIILATGGPGMVKAAYSSGKPALGVGPGNTPVIICLLYTSDAADEE
;
A
#
# COMPACT_ATOMS: atom_id res chain seq x y z
N MET A 1 10.50 -3.07 23.33
CA MET A 1 10.09 -2.30 22.14
C MET A 1 8.94 -1.33 22.40
N ALA A 2 7.86 -1.70 23.11
CA ALA A 2 6.77 -0.76 23.46
C ALA A 2 7.22 0.48 24.25
N LYS A 3 8.10 0.34 25.26
CA LYS A 3 8.61 1.47 26.05
C LYS A 3 9.37 2.53 25.24
N LYS A 4 10.05 2.15 24.14
CA LYS A 4 10.79 3.11 23.31
C LYS A 4 9.87 3.95 22.40
N LYS A 5 8.63 3.46 22.12
CA LYS A 5 7.61 4.20 21.36
C LYS A 5 6.93 5.28 22.20
N GLU A 6 6.73 5.04 23.50
CA GLU A 6 6.17 6.05 24.43
C GLU A 6 7.12 7.23 24.63
N GLU A 7 8.44 7.00 24.62
CA GLU A 7 9.46 8.07 24.78
C GLU A 7 9.51 9.02 23.57
N MET A 8 9.04 8.62 22.39
CA MET A 8 9.01 9.48 21.19
C MET A 8 7.65 10.16 20.93
N GLY A 9 6.68 10.01 21.82
CA GLY A 9 5.34 10.61 21.67
C GLY A 9 4.53 10.06 20.46
N VAL A 10 4.93 8.89 19.92
CA VAL A 10 4.21 8.26 18.81
C VAL A 10 3.05 7.44 19.36
N PRO A 11 1.80 7.72 18.98
CA PRO A 11 0.65 7.00 19.51
C PRO A 11 0.69 5.52 19.11
N ALA A 12 0.33 4.65 20.04
CA ALA A 12 0.23 3.21 19.80
C ALA A 12 -0.99 2.86 18.94
N ILE A 13 -2.06 3.65 19.03
CA ILE A 13 -3.32 3.50 18.31
C ILE A 13 -3.65 4.82 17.62
N VAL A 14 -4.09 4.73 16.36
CA VAL A 14 -4.55 5.87 15.56
C VAL A 14 -6.08 5.79 15.42
N ASP A 15 -6.78 6.60 16.21
CA ASP A 15 -8.24 6.59 16.33
C ASP A 15 -8.88 8.00 16.32
N SER A 16 -8.06 9.04 16.35
CA SER A 16 -8.47 10.44 16.34
C SER A 16 -7.58 11.27 15.42
N VAL A 17 -7.98 12.53 15.15
CA VAL A 17 -7.18 13.46 14.34
C VAL A 17 -5.84 13.74 15.01
N GLU A 18 -5.81 13.94 16.33
CA GLU A 18 -4.60 14.23 17.08
C GLU A 18 -3.59 13.06 17.03
N THR A 19 -4.08 11.82 17.20
CA THR A 19 -3.24 10.63 17.12
C THR A 19 -2.75 10.40 15.69
N LEU A 20 -3.55 10.72 14.70
CA LEU A 20 -3.17 10.66 13.29
C LEU A 20 -2.08 11.66 12.95
N GLU A 21 -2.23 12.92 13.34
CA GLU A 21 -1.23 13.98 13.10
C GLU A 21 0.12 13.64 13.75
N ALA A 22 0.11 13.20 15.01
CA ALA A 22 1.30 12.76 15.72
C ALA A 22 1.97 11.58 15.00
N LYS A 23 1.20 10.60 14.53
CA LYS A 23 1.70 9.47 13.76
C LYS A 23 2.32 9.91 12.45
N MET A 24 1.65 10.73 11.67
CA MET A 24 2.13 11.23 10.37
C MET A 24 3.41 12.06 10.54
N LYS A 25 3.51 12.86 11.59
CA LYS A 25 4.74 13.61 11.92
C LYS A 25 5.93 12.66 12.16
N ALA A 26 5.74 11.63 12.96
CA ALA A 26 6.79 10.63 13.21
C ALA A 26 7.18 9.86 11.96
N MET A 27 6.20 9.53 11.11
CA MET A 27 6.44 8.87 9.83
C MET A 27 7.24 9.75 8.86
N ARG A 28 7.04 11.06 8.86
CA ARG A 28 7.83 11.99 8.05
C ARG A 28 9.29 12.04 8.49
N GLU A 29 9.57 11.93 9.78
CA GLU A 29 10.97 11.83 10.26
C GLU A 29 11.62 10.50 9.85
N ALA A 30 10.90 9.38 9.96
CA ALA A 30 11.36 8.09 9.46
C ALA A 30 11.62 8.11 7.94
N GLN A 31 10.76 8.80 7.19
CA GLN A 31 10.92 8.95 5.74
C GLN A 31 12.16 9.78 5.37
N LYS A 32 12.44 10.87 6.10
CA LYS A 32 13.66 11.68 5.89
C LYS A 32 14.94 10.87 6.14
N GLU A 33 14.90 9.96 7.10
CA GLU A 33 16.00 9.02 7.34
C GLU A 33 16.12 8.02 6.18
N PHE A 34 15.01 7.42 5.78
CA PHE A 34 14.96 6.44 4.70
C PHE A 34 15.37 7.04 3.34
N ALA A 35 15.07 8.30 3.09
CA ALA A 35 15.47 9.02 1.87
C ALA A 35 16.99 9.01 1.61
N LYS A 36 17.81 8.82 2.66
CA LYS A 36 19.28 8.79 2.57
C LYS A 36 19.84 7.41 2.21
N PHE A 37 18.99 6.39 2.13
CA PHE A 37 19.43 5.01 1.89
C PHE A 37 19.93 4.82 0.46
N SER A 38 20.98 3.99 0.33
CA SER A 38 21.51 3.60 -0.97
C SER A 38 20.57 2.63 -1.69
N GLN A 39 20.78 2.46 -3.01
CA GLN A 39 20.02 1.49 -3.80
C GLN A 39 20.14 0.07 -3.23
N GLU A 40 21.33 -0.34 -2.82
CA GLU A 40 21.59 -1.67 -2.24
C GLU A 40 20.80 -1.91 -0.95
N GLN A 41 20.76 -0.91 -0.06
CA GLN A 41 19.96 -0.98 1.17
C GLN A 41 18.47 -1.10 0.88
N VAL A 42 17.98 -0.32 -0.08
CA VAL A 42 16.58 -0.33 -0.52
C VAL A 42 16.22 -1.68 -1.17
N ASP A 43 17.09 -2.20 -2.02
CA ASP A 43 16.86 -3.47 -2.71
C ASP A 43 16.81 -4.65 -1.73
N LYS A 44 17.68 -4.66 -0.72
CA LYS A 44 17.63 -5.65 0.37
C LYS A 44 16.31 -5.58 1.14
N ILE A 45 15.88 -4.37 1.53
CA ILE A 45 14.61 -4.16 2.26
C ILE A 45 13.43 -4.61 1.40
N PHE A 46 13.42 -4.25 0.12
CA PHE A 46 12.37 -4.63 -0.83
C PHE A 46 12.27 -6.15 -0.99
N TYR A 47 13.40 -6.85 -1.10
CA TYR A 47 13.45 -8.31 -1.18
C TYR A 47 12.88 -8.98 0.07
N GLU A 48 13.40 -8.64 1.25
CA GLU A 48 13.00 -9.26 2.50
C GLU A 48 11.51 -9.03 2.81
N ALA A 49 11.03 -7.82 2.55
CA ALA A 49 9.62 -7.46 2.72
C ALA A 49 8.71 -8.24 1.75
N ALA A 50 9.10 -8.35 0.47
CA ALA A 50 8.34 -9.10 -0.53
C ALA A 50 8.28 -10.59 -0.22
N MET A 51 9.40 -11.19 0.18
CA MET A 51 9.47 -12.62 0.52
C MET A 51 8.69 -12.95 1.80
N ALA A 52 8.71 -12.06 2.79
CA ALA A 52 7.88 -12.20 3.99
C ALA A 52 6.38 -12.15 3.67
N ALA A 53 5.96 -11.19 2.85
CA ALA A 53 4.58 -11.08 2.39
C ALA A 53 4.14 -12.32 1.58
N ASN A 54 5.01 -12.83 0.69
CA ASN A 54 4.73 -14.03 -0.07
C ASN A 54 4.61 -15.29 0.81
N LYS A 55 5.43 -15.42 1.84
CA LYS A 55 5.31 -16.49 2.85
C LYS A 55 3.95 -16.48 3.53
N MET A 56 3.42 -15.31 3.81
CA MET A 56 2.14 -15.11 4.50
C MET A 56 0.93 -15.05 3.55
N ARG A 57 1.11 -15.30 2.24
CA ARG A 57 0.02 -15.20 1.24
C ARG A 57 -1.22 -16.01 1.54
N ILE A 58 -1.06 -17.22 2.11
CA ILE A 58 -2.18 -18.12 2.45
C ILE A 58 -2.89 -17.65 3.73
N PRO A 59 -2.21 -17.44 4.88
CA PRO A 59 -2.85 -16.91 6.08
C PRO A 59 -3.58 -15.58 5.84
N LEU A 60 -2.95 -14.63 5.13
CA LEU A 60 -3.56 -13.35 4.81
C LEU A 60 -4.78 -13.47 3.89
N ALA A 61 -4.77 -14.42 2.94
CA ALA A 61 -5.93 -14.68 2.10
C ALA A 61 -7.10 -15.24 2.91
N LYS A 62 -6.85 -16.17 3.85
CA LYS A 62 -7.86 -16.70 4.75
C LYS A 62 -8.49 -15.59 5.61
N MET A 63 -7.67 -14.78 6.27
CA MET A 63 -8.16 -13.63 7.04
C MET A 63 -9.02 -12.69 6.19
N ALA A 64 -8.61 -12.41 4.95
CA ALA A 64 -9.36 -11.52 4.07
C ALA A 64 -10.73 -12.10 3.67
N VAL A 65 -10.84 -13.41 3.41
CA VAL A 65 -12.13 -14.07 3.13
C VAL A 65 -13.01 -14.07 4.37
N GLU A 66 -12.47 -14.46 5.52
CA GLU A 66 -13.20 -14.53 6.78
C GLU A 66 -13.74 -13.18 7.23
N GLU A 67 -12.94 -12.12 7.14
CA GLU A 67 -13.33 -10.77 7.56
C GLU A 67 -14.30 -10.12 6.58
N THR A 68 -14.04 -10.23 5.27
CA THR A 68 -14.80 -9.48 4.26
C THR A 68 -15.98 -10.24 3.68
N GLN A 69 -16.01 -11.56 3.81
CA GLN A 69 -16.99 -12.46 3.16
C GLN A 69 -17.03 -12.25 1.63
N ARG A 70 -15.88 -11.90 1.02
CA ARG A 70 -15.78 -11.54 -0.40
C ARG A 70 -14.70 -12.35 -1.11
N GLY A 71 -15.05 -12.88 -2.27
CA GLY A 71 -14.14 -13.60 -3.16
C GLY A 71 -13.85 -15.03 -2.69
N VAL A 72 -13.05 -15.73 -3.46
CA VAL A 72 -12.63 -17.13 -3.24
C VAL A 72 -11.24 -17.16 -2.67
N LEU A 73 -10.95 -18.12 -1.79
CA LEU A 73 -9.67 -18.22 -1.11
C LEU A 73 -8.49 -18.39 -2.07
N GLU A 74 -8.66 -19.28 -3.03
CA GLU A 74 -7.64 -19.62 -4.01
C GLU A 74 -7.21 -18.40 -4.84
N ASP A 75 -8.18 -17.61 -5.29
CA ASP A 75 -7.92 -16.38 -6.03
C ASP A 75 -7.20 -15.33 -5.19
N LYS A 76 -7.56 -15.21 -3.89
CA LYS A 76 -6.87 -14.28 -3.00
C LYS A 76 -5.45 -14.72 -2.69
N ILE A 77 -5.17 -16.01 -2.64
CA ILE A 77 -3.80 -16.54 -2.52
C ILE A 77 -2.98 -16.13 -3.75
N ILE A 78 -3.52 -16.32 -4.95
CA ILE A 78 -2.88 -15.92 -6.21
C ILE A 78 -2.64 -14.41 -6.24
N LYS A 79 -3.62 -13.61 -5.83
CA LYS A 79 -3.50 -12.14 -5.78
C LYS A 79 -2.42 -11.68 -4.79
N ASN A 80 -2.34 -12.30 -3.62
CA ASN A 80 -1.29 -12.00 -2.64
C ASN A 80 0.09 -12.40 -3.17
N HIS A 81 0.21 -13.55 -3.83
CA HIS A 81 1.44 -13.99 -4.49
C HIS A 81 1.86 -13.00 -5.58
N TYR A 82 0.92 -12.58 -6.42
CA TYR A 82 1.17 -11.58 -7.45
C TYR A 82 1.67 -10.25 -6.85
N ALA A 83 0.96 -9.75 -5.82
CA ALA A 83 1.30 -8.50 -5.16
C ALA A 83 2.67 -8.52 -4.46
N ALA A 84 3.16 -9.68 -4.06
CA ALA A 84 4.45 -9.86 -3.42
C ALA A 84 5.55 -10.23 -4.44
N GLU A 85 5.58 -11.48 -4.90
CA GLU A 85 6.70 -12.04 -5.66
C GLU A 85 6.76 -11.54 -7.11
N TYR A 86 5.63 -11.44 -7.80
CA TYR A 86 5.62 -10.92 -9.18
C TYR A 86 6.00 -9.43 -9.20
N ILE A 87 5.50 -8.64 -8.26
CA ILE A 87 5.85 -7.22 -8.13
C ILE A 87 7.34 -7.09 -7.80
N TYR A 88 7.87 -7.89 -6.89
CA TYR A 88 9.31 -7.92 -6.63
C TYR A 88 10.10 -8.20 -7.91
N ASN A 89 9.78 -9.27 -8.64
CA ASN A 89 10.50 -9.64 -9.86
C ASN A 89 10.38 -8.58 -10.97
N ALA A 90 9.26 -7.87 -11.05
CA ALA A 90 9.06 -6.80 -12.03
C ALA A 90 9.93 -5.57 -11.75
N TYR A 91 10.21 -5.26 -10.47
CA TYR A 91 10.85 -4.00 -10.08
C TYR A 91 12.19 -4.15 -9.37
N LYS A 92 12.69 -5.38 -9.11
CA LYS A 92 13.94 -5.60 -8.38
C LYS A 92 15.14 -4.89 -8.99
N ASP A 93 15.23 -4.85 -10.32
CA ASP A 93 16.33 -4.25 -11.06
C ASP A 93 16.11 -2.76 -11.41
N THR A 94 14.95 -2.20 -11.01
CA THR A 94 14.64 -0.79 -11.28
C THR A 94 15.44 0.11 -10.35
N LYS A 95 16.19 1.05 -10.93
CA LYS A 95 16.89 2.10 -10.16
C LYS A 95 15.90 3.12 -9.63
N THR A 96 15.96 3.36 -8.32
CA THR A 96 15.05 4.28 -7.61
C THR A 96 15.81 5.23 -6.67
N CYS A 97 17.14 5.23 -6.74
CA CYS A 97 17.99 6.07 -5.90
C CYS A 97 19.04 6.81 -6.75
N GLY A 98 19.16 8.11 -6.55
CA GLY A 98 20.17 8.94 -7.20
C GLY A 98 19.98 9.05 -8.70
N VAL A 99 21.07 9.21 -9.44
CA VAL A 99 21.03 9.37 -10.91
C VAL A 99 20.61 8.07 -11.58
N ILE A 100 19.46 8.07 -12.23
CA ILE A 100 18.89 6.90 -12.91
C ILE A 100 19.16 6.91 -14.42
N GLU A 101 19.38 8.10 -15.01
CA GLU A 101 19.69 8.26 -16.42
C GLU A 101 20.54 9.53 -16.61
N GLU A 102 21.49 9.49 -17.51
CA GLU A 102 22.33 10.64 -17.90
C GLU A 102 22.38 10.76 -19.41
N ASP A 103 21.93 11.89 -19.93
CA ASP A 103 22.06 12.26 -21.35
C ASP A 103 23.21 13.27 -21.50
N THR A 104 24.36 12.77 -21.93
CA THR A 104 25.58 13.58 -22.08
C THR A 104 25.50 14.53 -23.27
N ALA A 105 24.65 14.24 -24.25
CA ALA A 105 24.51 15.10 -25.45
C ALA A 105 23.79 16.42 -25.12
N TYR A 106 22.81 16.34 -24.18
CA TYR A 106 22.06 17.52 -23.74
C TYR A 106 22.44 18.00 -22.34
N GLY A 107 23.38 17.32 -21.66
CA GLY A 107 23.79 17.67 -20.30
C GLY A 107 22.68 17.45 -19.23
N ILE A 108 21.76 16.53 -19.49
CA ILE A 108 20.59 16.27 -18.62
C ILE A 108 20.85 15.04 -17.76
N LYS A 109 20.52 15.14 -16.45
CA LYS A 109 20.49 14.00 -15.53
C LYS A 109 19.09 13.83 -14.98
N LYS A 110 18.55 12.59 -15.01
CA LYS A 110 17.34 12.22 -14.27
C LYS A 110 17.73 11.67 -12.92
N VAL A 111 17.23 12.28 -11.87
CA VAL A 111 17.50 11.88 -10.48
C VAL A 111 16.21 11.36 -9.85
N ALA A 112 16.26 10.15 -9.27
CA ALA A 112 15.14 9.58 -8.54
C ALA A 112 15.17 10.04 -7.08
N GLU A 113 14.12 10.76 -6.67
CA GLU A 113 13.93 11.23 -5.30
C GLU A 113 12.58 10.73 -4.75
N PRO A 114 12.49 10.42 -3.43
CA PRO A 114 11.21 10.07 -2.83
C PRO A 114 10.27 11.28 -2.80
N ILE A 115 8.96 11.01 -2.89
CA ILE A 115 7.92 12.04 -2.84
C ILE A 115 7.68 12.47 -1.39
N GLY A 116 7.78 11.56 -0.44
CA GLY A 116 7.54 11.82 0.98
C GLY A 116 6.58 10.82 1.63
N LEU A 117 5.48 11.31 2.19
CA LEU A 117 4.45 10.50 2.85
C LEU A 117 3.29 10.22 1.89
N VAL A 118 3.05 8.95 1.63
CA VAL A 118 1.99 8.46 0.74
C VAL A 118 0.74 8.09 1.54
N ALA A 119 -0.42 8.61 1.17
CA ALA A 119 -1.71 8.14 1.65
C ALA A 119 -2.16 6.93 0.83
N ALA A 120 -2.47 5.80 1.48
CA ALA A 120 -2.97 4.61 0.80
C ALA A 120 -4.38 4.26 1.25
N VAL A 121 -5.38 4.48 0.40
CA VAL A 121 -6.76 4.03 0.63
C VAL A 121 -6.91 2.61 0.10
N ILE A 122 -7.36 1.69 0.95
CA ILE A 122 -7.45 0.26 0.66
C ILE A 122 -8.91 -0.20 0.56
N PRO A 123 -9.29 -0.96 -0.49
CA PRO A 123 -10.65 -1.44 -0.70
C PRO A 123 -10.95 -2.72 0.08
N THR A 124 -12.24 -3.08 0.20
CA THR A 124 -12.67 -4.37 0.78
C THR A 124 -12.45 -5.56 -0.15
N THR A 125 -12.45 -5.35 -1.45
CA THR A 125 -12.41 -6.43 -2.44
C THR A 125 -11.06 -7.13 -2.50
N ASN A 126 -9.95 -6.38 -2.34
CA ASN A 126 -8.58 -6.89 -2.39
C ASN A 126 -7.72 -6.24 -1.31
N PRO A 127 -8.06 -6.40 -0.01
CA PRO A 127 -7.42 -5.64 1.06
C PRO A 127 -5.95 -6.00 1.24
N THR A 128 -5.63 -7.26 1.38
CA THR A 128 -4.27 -7.74 1.67
C THR A 128 -3.31 -7.53 0.50
N SER A 129 -3.70 -7.92 -0.71
CA SER A 129 -2.86 -7.75 -1.90
C SER A 129 -2.62 -6.27 -2.22
N THR A 130 -3.62 -5.40 -2.03
CA THR A 130 -3.44 -3.96 -2.24
C THR A 130 -2.51 -3.34 -1.19
N ALA A 131 -2.63 -3.75 0.07
CA ALA A 131 -1.72 -3.30 1.13
C ALA A 131 -0.28 -3.75 0.86
N ILE A 132 -0.07 -5.04 0.51
CA ILE A 132 1.25 -5.58 0.14
C ILE A 132 1.85 -4.79 -1.03
N PHE A 133 1.13 -4.65 -2.14
CA PHE A 133 1.62 -3.94 -3.31
C PHE A 133 2.03 -2.51 -3.00
N LYS A 134 1.15 -1.74 -2.36
CA LYS A 134 1.41 -0.32 -2.09
C LYS A 134 2.57 -0.12 -1.12
N THR A 135 2.68 -0.96 -0.09
CA THR A 135 3.80 -0.88 0.86
C THR A 135 5.12 -1.24 0.20
N LEU A 136 5.16 -2.27 -0.63
CA LEU A 136 6.38 -2.68 -1.35
C LEU A 136 6.88 -1.60 -2.30
N ILE A 137 5.99 -0.97 -3.09
CA ILE A 137 6.36 0.13 -4.00
C ILE A 137 6.87 1.34 -3.21
N CYS A 138 6.24 1.68 -2.08
CA CYS A 138 6.71 2.77 -1.23
C CYS A 138 8.09 2.48 -0.64
N LEU A 139 8.37 1.26 -0.19
CA LEU A 139 9.69 0.86 0.27
C LEU A 139 10.74 0.94 -0.86
N LYS A 140 10.43 0.43 -2.05
CA LYS A 140 11.34 0.49 -3.22
C LYS A 140 11.69 1.92 -3.61
N THR A 141 10.79 2.87 -3.37
CA THR A 141 10.95 4.28 -3.74
C THR A 141 11.28 5.20 -2.56
N ARG A 142 11.65 4.65 -1.41
CA ARG A 142 12.03 5.38 -0.17
C ARG A 142 10.96 6.32 0.38
N ASN A 143 9.69 6.01 0.13
CA ASN A 143 8.55 6.76 0.66
C ASN A 143 8.04 6.13 1.96
N ALA A 144 7.54 6.96 2.88
CA ALA A 144 6.67 6.48 3.95
C ALA A 144 5.24 6.29 3.43
N ILE A 145 4.50 5.38 4.06
CA ILE A 145 3.11 5.10 3.66
C ILE A 145 2.21 4.95 4.87
N ILE A 146 1.10 5.71 4.88
CA ILE A 146 0.04 5.57 5.86
C ILE A 146 -1.21 4.96 5.20
N ILE A 147 -1.68 3.87 5.78
CA ILE A 147 -2.79 3.08 5.26
C ILE A 147 -4.09 3.49 5.93
N SER A 148 -5.10 3.84 5.12
CA SER A 148 -6.49 3.94 5.53
C SER A 148 -7.22 2.68 5.07
N PRO A 149 -7.42 1.69 5.96
CA PRO A 149 -8.14 0.47 5.62
C PRO A 149 -9.64 0.73 5.52
N HIS A 150 -10.33 -0.06 4.71
CA HIS A 150 -11.79 -0.06 4.74
C HIS A 150 -12.27 -0.66 6.08
N PRO A 151 -13.30 -0.11 6.75
CA PRO A 151 -13.79 -0.63 8.04
C PRO A 151 -14.07 -2.13 8.06
N SER A 152 -14.66 -2.68 6.97
CA SER A 152 -14.99 -4.10 6.83
C SER A 152 -13.81 -5.00 6.38
N ALA A 153 -12.58 -4.47 6.34
CA ALA A 153 -11.37 -5.20 5.97
C ALA A 153 -10.16 -4.71 6.77
N LYS A 154 -10.42 -4.18 7.96
CA LYS A 154 -9.42 -3.51 8.78
C LYS A 154 -8.35 -4.48 9.29
N ALA A 155 -8.74 -5.59 9.87
CA ALA A 155 -7.82 -6.52 10.52
C ALA A 155 -6.85 -7.17 9.52
N CYS A 156 -7.34 -7.70 8.42
CA CYS A 156 -6.51 -8.34 7.41
C CYS A 156 -5.59 -7.33 6.67
N THR A 157 -6.06 -6.09 6.47
CA THR A 157 -5.25 -5.02 5.88
C THR A 157 -4.09 -4.63 6.80
N ILE A 158 -4.36 -4.42 8.09
CA ILE A 158 -3.36 -4.07 9.09
C ILE A 158 -2.35 -5.21 9.26
N GLU A 159 -2.82 -6.46 9.30
CA GLU A 159 -1.92 -7.60 9.41
C GLU A 159 -0.98 -7.72 8.20
N ALA A 160 -1.49 -7.52 6.99
CA ALA A 160 -0.65 -7.49 5.79
C ALA A 160 0.42 -6.38 5.86
N ALA A 161 0.05 -5.20 6.35
CA ALA A 161 0.99 -4.09 6.54
C ALA A 161 2.04 -4.40 7.62
N LYS A 162 1.66 -5.04 8.74
CA LYS A 162 2.57 -5.46 9.81
C LYS A 162 3.63 -6.45 9.30
N VAL A 163 3.20 -7.47 8.55
CA VAL A 163 4.12 -8.45 7.95
C VAL A 163 5.20 -7.77 7.12
N VAL A 164 4.80 -6.82 6.28
CA VAL A 164 5.74 -6.05 5.45
C VAL A 164 6.64 -5.15 6.30
N LEU A 165 6.08 -4.41 7.28
CA LEU A 165 6.83 -3.53 8.17
C LEU A 165 7.87 -4.30 8.98
N ASP A 166 7.48 -5.41 9.61
CA ASP A 166 8.36 -6.20 10.46
C ASP A 166 9.55 -6.75 9.68
N ALA A 167 9.32 -7.20 8.45
CA ALA A 167 10.38 -7.67 7.57
C ALA A 167 11.29 -6.52 7.11
N ALA A 168 10.71 -5.38 6.73
CA ALA A 168 11.45 -4.20 6.31
C ALA A 168 12.36 -3.67 7.44
N VAL A 169 11.84 -3.56 8.67
CA VAL A 169 12.61 -3.11 9.84
C VAL A 169 13.73 -4.10 10.20
N LYS A 170 13.47 -5.40 10.13
CA LYS A 170 14.51 -6.43 10.31
C LYS A 170 15.62 -6.34 9.25
N ALA A 171 15.28 -5.92 8.03
CA ALA A 171 16.23 -5.69 6.95
C ALA A 171 16.97 -4.36 7.04
N GLY A 172 16.57 -3.47 7.97
CA GLY A 172 17.23 -2.20 8.27
C GLY A 172 16.41 -0.94 7.97
N ALA A 173 15.15 -1.05 7.53
CA ALA A 173 14.30 0.12 7.34
C ALA A 173 14.02 0.84 8.66
N PRO A 174 13.81 2.17 8.65
CA PRO A 174 13.44 2.91 9.84
C PRO A 174 12.11 2.43 10.44
N GLU A 175 12.03 2.36 11.77
CA GLU A 175 10.76 2.12 12.45
C GLU A 175 9.77 3.26 12.12
N GLY A 176 8.51 2.90 11.83
CA GLY A 176 7.48 3.88 11.49
C GLY A 176 7.40 4.28 10.03
N ILE A 177 8.17 3.64 9.12
CA ILE A 177 8.07 3.90 7.66
C ILE A 177 6.72 3.47 7.07
N ILE A 178 6.04 2.51 7.67
CA ILE A 178 4.68 2.07 7.34
C ILE A 178 3.80 2.29 8.56
N GLY A 179 2.65 2.94 8.38
CA GLY A 179 1.65 3.18 9.42
C GLY A 179 0.23 2.91 8.91
N TRP A 180 -0.73 2.89 9.82
CA TRP A 180 -2.15 2.69 9.50
C TRP A 180 -3.05 3.39 10.50
N ILE A 181 -4.32 3.55 10.12
CA ILE A 181 -5.40 3.99 10.98
C ILE A 181 -6.00 2.73 11.64
N ASP A 182 -6.02 2.69 12.98
CA ASP A 182 -6.54 1.55 13.74
C ASP A 182 -8.08 1.58 13.85
N VAL A 183 -8.67 2.78 13.89
CA VAL A 183 -10.12 2.97 13.89
C VAL A 183 -10.51 3.82 12.66
N PRO A 184 -10.69 3.18 11.48
CA PRO A 184 -10.93 3.91 10.25
C PRO A 184 -12.28 4.63 10.26
N SER A 185 -12.26 5.92 9.90
CA SER A 185 -13.43 6.76 9.68
C SER A 185 -13.26 7.55 8.38
N LEU A 186 -14.37 8.11 7.88
CA LEU A 186 -14.32 8.98 6.70
C LEU A 186 -13.54 10.27 7.00
N GLU A 187 -13.66 10.79 8.22
CA GLU A 187 -12.93 11.97 8.69
C GLU A 187 -11.43 11.75 8.65
N LEU A 188 -10.94 10.67 9.29
CA LEU A 188 -9.52 10.33 9.31
C LEU A 188 -8.98 10.00 7.90
N THR A 189 -9.77 9.34 7.05
CA THR A 189 -9.41 9.08 5.66
C THR A 189 -9.22 10.39 4.88
N ASN A 190 -10.15 11.34 5.04
CA ASN A 190 -10.05 12.64 4.40
C ASN A 190 -8.85 13.45 4.94
N GLN A 191 -8.56 13.37 6.25
CA GLN A 191 -7.41 14.03 6.86
C GLN A 191 -6.09 13.46 6.30
N VAL A 192 -5.95 12.12 6.23
CA VAL A 192 -4.78 11.48 5.62
C VAL A 192 -4.56 11.96 4.18
N MET A 193 -5.65 12.05 3.38
CA MET A 193 -5.54 12.53 2.00
C MET A 193 -5.11 14.01 1.92
N ARG A 194 -5.55 14.86 2.84
CA ARG A 194 -5.17 16.28 2.86
C ARG A 194 -3.72 16.51 3.28
N ASP A 195 -3.21 15.70 4.22
CA ASP A 195 -1.93 15.95 4.87
C ASP A 195 -0.77 15.14 4.29
N SER A 196 -1.06 14.21 3.37
CA SER A 196 -0.02 13.47 2.63
C SER A 196 0.52 14.24 1.43
N ASP A 197 1.60 13.74 0.86
CA ASP A 197 2.26 14.37 -0.31
C ASP A 197 1.71 13.83 -1.63
N ILE A 198 1.25 12.57 -1.64
CA ILE A 198 0.55 11.93 -2.76
C ILE A 198 -0.44 10.89 -2.24
N ILE A 199 -1.49 10.65 -3.01
CA ILE A 199 -2.55 9.69 -2.66
C ILE A 199 -2.55 8.53 -3.64
N LEU A 200 -2.54 7.30 -3.12
CA LEU A 200 -2.80 6.06 -3.85
C LEU A 200 -4.18 5.54 -3.43
N ALA A 201 -5.24 5.96 -4.11
CA ALA A 201 -6.61 5.56 -3.80
C ALA A 201 -7.03 4.35 -4.63
N THR A 202 -7.45 3.27 -3.97
CA THR A 202 -8.14 2.15 -4.62
C THR A 202 -9.48 1.95 -3.93
N GLY A 203 -10.58 2.10 -4.66
CA GLY A 203 -11.91 2.04 -4.06
C GLY A 203 -13.05 2.31 -5.04
N GLY A 204 -14.24 2.50 -4.52
CA GLY A 204 -15.39 2.86 -5.34
C GLY A 204 -15.29 4.28 -5.93
N PRO A 205 -16.17 4.63 -6.91
CA PRO A 205 -16.10 5.89 -7.64
C PRO A 205 -16.09 7.12 -6.71
N GLY A 206 -16.86 7.09 -5.62
CA GLY A 206 -16.91 8.18 -4.65
C GLY A 206 -15.58 8.44 -3.95
N MET A 207 -14.86 7.38 -3.57
CA MET A 207 -13.54 7.49 -2.93
C MET A 207 -12.48 8.00 -3.91
N VAL A 208 -12.50 7.52 -5.15
CA VAL A 208 -11.59 8.00 -6.20
C VAL A 208 -11.86 9.48 -6.51
N LYS A 209 -13.12 9.90 -6.59
CA LYS A 209 -13.49 11.31 -6.75
C LYS A 209 -13.00 12.16 -5.56
N ALA A 210 -13.15 11.67 -4.33
CA ALA A 210 -12.65 12.37 -3.13
C ALA A 210 -11.12 12.54 -3.17
N ALA A 211 -10.38 11.51 -3.59
CA ALA A 211 -8.93 11.58 -3.74
C ALA A 211 -8.51 12.65 -4.77
N TYR A 212 -9.10 12.68 -5.95
CA TYR A 212 -8.82 13.71 -6.96
C TYR A 212 -9.25 15.13 -6.56
N SER A 213 -10.25 15.24 -5.69
CA SER A 213 -10.76 16.53 -5.20
C SER A 213 -10.04 17.02 -3.94
N SER A 214 -9.06 16.28 -3.41
CA SER A 214 -8.33 16.60 -2.17
C SER A 214 -7.37 17.78 -2.29
N GLY A 215 -7.05 18.19 -3.51
CA GLY A 215 -6.01 19.20 -3.78
C GLY A 215 -4.59 18.68 -3.77
N LYS A 216 -4.41 17.35 -3.63
CA LYS A 216 -3.10 16.66 -3.66
C LYS A 216 -2.97 15.83 -4.94
N PRO A 217 -1.74 15.57 -5.40
CA PRO A 217 -1.51 14.59 -6.45
C PRO A 217 -2.14 13.25 -6.06
N ALA A 218 -2.91 12.64 -6.95
CA ALA A 218 -3.60 11.38 -6.66
C ALA A 218 -3.53 10.42 -7.85
N LEU A 219 -3.28 9.15 -7.55
CA LEU A 219 -3.42 8.03 -8.47
C LEU A 219 -4.61 7.20 -7.98
N GLY A 220 -5.75 7.40 -8.66
CA GLY A 220 -7.01 6.76 -8.30
C GLY A 220 -7.31 5.56 -9.20
N VAL A 221 -7.66 4.43 -8.58
CA VAL A 221 -8.10 3.21 -9.27
C VAL A 221 -9.52 2.89 -8.80
N GLY A 222 -10.47 3.02 -9.72
CA GLY A 222 -11.88 2.69 -9.53
C GLY A 222 -12.21 1.23 -9.85
N PRO A 223 -13.49 0.86 -9.91
CA PRO A 223 -13.94 -0.46 -10.34
C PRO A 223 -13.58 -0.69 -11.81
N GLY A 224 -13.13 -1.90 -12.12
CA GLY A 224 -12.93 -2.33 -13.49
C GLY A 224 -14.27 -2.60 -14.20
N ASN A 225 -14.33 -2.32 -15.50
CA ASN A 225 -15.42 -2.77 -16.34
C ASN A 225 -15.11 -4.17 -16.86
N THR A 226 -15.94 -5.15 -16.51
CA THR A 226 -15.80 -6.50 -17.03
C THR A 226 -16.57 -6.59 -18.35
N PRO A 227 -15.93 -6.82 -19.50
CA PRO A 227 -16.63 -7.06 -20.74
C PRO A 227 -17.37 -8.39 -20.66
N VAL A 228 -18.63 -8.39 -21.07
CA VAL A 228 -19.47 -9.58 -21.17
C VAL A 228 -19.83 -9.77 -22.62
N ILE A 229 -19.54 -10.95 -23.17
CA ILE A 229 -19.91 -11.33 -24.53
C ILE A 229 -21.04 -12.35 -24.41
N ILE A 230 -22.22 -11.95 -24.84
CA ILE A 230 -23.39 -12.86 -24.95
C ILE A 230 -23.39 -13.44 -26.33
N CYS A 231 -23.18 -14.76 -26.42
CA CYS A 231 -23.22 -15.49 -27.68
C CYS A 231 -24.55 -16.24 -27.78
N LEU A 232 -25.30 -16.00 -28.85
CA LEU A 232 -26.61 -16.58 -29.07
C LEU A 232 -26.65 -18.13 -29.04
N LEU A 233 -25.48 -18.79 -29.27
CA LEU A 233 -25.43 -20.25 -29.36
C LEU A 233 -25.25 -20.97 -28.01
N TYR A 234 -24.67 -20.33 -27.01
CA TYR A 234 -24.42 -20.99 -25.70
C TYR A 234 -24.52 -20.10 -24.48
N THR A 235 -24.90 -18.87 -24.62
CA THR A 235 -25.15 -17.97 -23.46
C THR A 235 -26.63 -17.61 -23.34
N SER A 236 -27.48 -18.00 -24.30
CA SER A 236 -28.92 -17.78 -24.29
C SER A 236 -29.75 -18.99 -23.80
N ASP A 237 -29.13 -20.15 -23.60
CA ASP A 237 -29.85 -21.36 -23.12
C ASP A 237 -30.52 -21.14 -21.74
N ALA A 238 -29.96 -20.29 -20.92
CA ALA A 238 -30.57 -19.93 -19.60
C ALA A 238 -31.80 -19.01 -19.72
N ALA A 239 -32.06 -18.41 -20.89
CA ALA A 239 -33.23 -17.59 -21.16
C ALA A 239 -34.38 -18.31 -21.83
N ASP A 240 -34.10 -19.51 -22.36
CA ASP A 240 -35.10 -20.34 -23.05
C ASP A 240 -35.72 -21.41 -22.14
N GLU A 241 -35.30 -21.52 -20.86
CA GLU A 241 -35.82 -22.48 -19.89
C GLU A 241 -36.92 -21.91 -18.96
N GLU A 242 -37.55 -20.76 -19.26
CA GLU A 242 -38.76 -20.28 -18.57
C GLU A 242 -40.04 -20.54 -19.43
#